data_b575fbca3f744fe7dc46c6f9d27b60d7
#
_entry.id   b575fbca3f744fe7dc46c6f9d27b60d7
#
_cell.length_a   1.000
_cell.length_b   1.000
_cell.length_c   1.000
_cell.angle_alpha   90.00
_cell.angle_beta   90.00
_cell.angle_gamma   90.00
#
_symmetry.space_group_name_H-M   'P 1'
#
loop_
_entity.id
_entity.type
_entity.pdbx_description
1 polymer ?
#
loop_
_entity_poly.entity_id
_entity_poly.type
_entity_poly.pdbx_seq_one_letter_code
_entity_poly.pdbx_strand_id
1 'polypeptide(L)'
;MNSKKFLIKTYGCQMNEHDSEKISWILIKMGYSETEDLQEADFIIYNTCLVRENAELKVYGNLGALKQLKREKPDLIIAVCGCMMQREEARNVITTKHRHVDIIFGTHNIHRLPQLINNHLKTGKTIVDVLEDSREIVEDIEANRKYSYKAFVDIMYGCNNFCTYCIVPYTRGRENSREPENIIDEIIGIAKKIRDEGENRRIERKPKYYCETPTINLMEAEFKLTEEEFKELL
;
A
#
# COMPACT_ATOMS: atom_id res chain seq x y z
N MET A 1 -3.39 -27.56 5.26
CA MET A 1 -2.55 -26.61 6.03
C MET A 1 -3.30 -25.31 6.05
N ASN A 2 -3.63 -24.74 7.21
CA ASN A 2 -4.24 -23.41 7.28
C ASN A 2 -3.24 -22.40 6.71
N SER A 3 -3.64 -21.61 5.73
CA SER A 3 -2.82 -20.55 5.19
C SER A 3 -2.59 -19.50 6.30
N LYS A 4 -1.37 -19.00 6.46
CA LYS A 4 -1.09 -17.88 7.39
C LYS A 4 -1.90 -16.65 6.99
N LYS A 5 -2.38 -15.90 7.99
CA LYS A 5 -3.24 -14.74 7.78
C LYS A 5 -2.49 -13.43 8.00
N PHE A 6 -2.79 -12.42 7.17
CA PHE A 6 -2.24 -11.08 7.36
C PHE A 6 -3.34 -10.03 7.53
N LEU A 7 -2.99 -8.96 8.25
CA LEU A 7 -3.82 -7.79 8.47
C LEU A 7 -3.02 -6.54 8.12
N ILE A 8 -3.56 -5.67 7.26
CA ILE A 8 -2.97 -4.36 6.95
C ILE A 8 -3.84 -3.25 7.55
N LYS A 9 -3.24 -2.40 8.35
CA LYS A 9 -3.86 -1.16 8.85
C LYS A 9 -3.21 0.03 8.15
N THR A 10 -3.98 0.70 7.31
CA THR A 10 -3.52 1.86 6.54
C THR A 10 -3.89 3.15 7.24
N TYR A 11 -2.89 3.99 7.49
CA TYR A 11 -3.04 5.34 8.01
C TYR A 11 -2.46 6.30 6.99
N GLY A 12 -3.31 7.09 6.31
CA GLY A 12 -2.73 8.06 5.39
C GLY A 12 -3.61 8.50 4.24
N CYS A 13 -2.96 8.80 3.14
CA CYS A 13 -3.56 9.27 1.90
C CYS A 13 -3.84 8.12 0.93
N GLN A 14 -4.38 8.45 -0.24
CA GLN A 14 -4.66 7.48 -1.31
C GLN A 14 -3.42 6.71 -1.77
N MET A 15 -2.24 7.33 -1.78
CA MET A 15 -1.00 6.61 -2.10
C MET A 15 -0.69 5.52 -1.07
N ASN A 16 -0.93 5.76 0.23
CA ASN A 16 -0.79 4.69 1.22
C ASN A 16 -1.83 3.57 1.02
N GLU A 17 -3.05 3.92 0.58
CA GLU A 17 -4.05 2.90 0.25
C GLU A 17 -3.55 2.02 -0.90
N HIS A 18 -3.04 2.63 -1.97
CA HIS A 18 -2.48 1.91 -3.10
C HIS A 18 -1.22 1.11 -2.73
N ASP A 19 -0.32 1.68 -1.92
CA ASP A 19 0.82 0.94 -1.37
C ASP A 19 0.36 -0.31 -0.60
N SER A 20 -0.74 -0.22 0.17
CA SER A 20 -1.33 -1.35 0.89
C SER A 20 -1.92 -2.41 -0.05
N GLU A 21 -2.53 -2.01 -1.16
CA GLU A 21 -3.01 -2.94 -2.19
C GLU A 21 -1.84 -3.74 -2.81
N LYS A 22 -0.69 -3.07 -3.06
CA LYS A 22 0.54 -3.72 -3.53
C LYS A 22 1.12 -4.69 -2.50
N ILE A 23 1.17 -4.27 -1.23
CA ILE A 23 1.63 -5.12 -0.12
C ILE A 23 0.72 -6.35 0.02
N SER A 24 -0.60 -6.16 -0.05
CA SER A 24 -1.58 -7.25 -0.01
C SER A 24 -1.34 -8.26 -1.13
N TRP A 25 -1.13 -7.79 -2.37
CA TRP A 25 -0.83 -8.66 -3.50
C TRP A 25 0.44 -9.49 -3.27
N ILE A 26 1.53 -8.87 -2.80
CA ILE A 26 2.78 -9.57 -2.49
C ILE A 26 2.53 -10.69 -1.47
N LEU A 27 1.80 -10.41 -0.39
CA LEU A 27 1.53 -11.39 0.66
C LEU A 27 0.65 -12.54 0.18
N ILE A 28 -0.36 -12.25 -0.65
CA ILE A 28 -1.20 -13.29 -1.28
C ILE A 28 -0.33 -14.19 -2.17
N LYS A 29 0.58 -13.62 -2.97
CA LYS A 29 1.54 -14.41 -3.77
C LYS A 29 2.49 -15.26 -2.94
N MET A 30 2.78 -14.84 -1.71
CA MET A 30 3.55 -15.63 -0.74
C MET A 30 2.72 -16.73 -0.03
N GLY A 31 1.40 -16.82 -0.34
CA GLY A 31 0.52 -17.84 0.23
C GLY A 31 -0.18 -17.43 1.52
N TYR A 32 -0.16 -16.14 1.87
CA TYR A 32 -0.96 -15.61 2.98
C TYR A 32 -2.39 -15.32 2.51
N SER A 33 -3.35 -15.33 3.44
CA SER A 33 -4.73 -14.86 3.22
C SER A 33 -5.02 -13.63 4.08
N GLU A 34 -5.84 -12.73 3.56
CA GLU A 34 -6.21 -11.50 4.28
C GLU A 34 -7.23 -11.80 5.39
N THR A 35 -7.13 -11.10 6.51
CA THR A 35 -8.10 -11.11 7.61
C THR A 35 -8.33 -9.70 8.13
N GLU A 36 -9.52 -9.44 8.68
CA GLU A 36 -9.83 -8.22 9.42
C GLU A 36 -9.68 -8.41 10.94
N ASP A 37 -9.57 -9.66 11.38
CA ASP A 37 -9.44 -9.99 12.79
C ASP A 37 -7.98 -9.98 13.24
N LEU A 38 -7.69 -9.08 14.20
CA LEU A 38 -6.38 -8.92 14.80
C LEU A 38 -5.88 -10.20 15.48
N GLN A 39 -6.81 -10.97 16.07
CA GLN A 39 -6.49 -12.20 16.81
C GLN A 39 -6.14 -13.36 15.88
N GLU A 40 -6.67 -13.36 14.67
CA GLU A 40 -6.36 -14.41 13.69
C GLU A 40 -5.08 -14.16 12.91
N ALA A 41 -4.61 -12.88 12.87
CA ALA A 41 -3.47 -12.49 12.07
C ALA A 41 -2.17 -13.15 12.56
N ASP A 42 -1.40 -13.68 11.61
CA ASP A 42 -0.01 -14.14 11.79
C ASP A 42 0.99 -13.09 11.33
N PHE A 43 0.54 -12.10 10.56
CA PHE A 43 1.32 -10.97 10.12
C PHE A 43 0.48 -9.69 10.16
N ILE A 44 0.94 -8.69 10.89
CA ILE A 44 0.28 -7.40 11.01
C ILE A 44 1.18 -6.32 10.43
N ILE A 45 0.64 -5.51 9.51
CA ILE A 45 1.37 -4.40 8.89
C ILE A 45 0.65 -3.08 9.19
N TYR A 46 1.39 -2.11 9.72
CA TYR A 46 0.97 -0.72 9.79
C TYR A 46 1.61 0.08 8.65
N ASN A 47 0.82 0.45 7.65
CA ASN A 47 1.24 1.38 6.60
C ASN A 47 0.91 2.80 7.05
N THR A 48 1.93 3.62 7.23
CA THR A 48 1.88 4.85 8.03
C THR A 48 2.12 6.11 7.20
N CYS A 49 1.51 7.21 7.62
CA CYS A 49 1.61 8.51 6.97
C CYS A 49 2.33 9.52 7.87
N LEU A 50 2.98 10.49 7.24
CA LEU A 50 3.68 11.57 7.93
C LEU A 50 2.91 12.91 7.90
N VAL A 51 1.91 13.03 7.03
CA VAL A 51 1.19 14.30 6.80
C VAL A 51 0.28 14.68 7.96
N ARG A 52 -0.08 13.74 8.83
CA ARG A 52 -1.03 13.95 9.92
C ARG A 52 -0.39 13.59 11.25
N GLU A 53 -0.06 14.60 12.07
CA GLU A 53 0.55 14.42 13.39
C GLU A 53 -0.25 13.43 14.30
N ASN A 54 -1.57 13.52 14.27
CA ASN A 54 -2.44 12.59 14.98
C ASN A 54 -2.35 11.14 14.48
N ALA A 55 -1.88 10.91 13.25
CA ALA A 55 -1.69 9.54 12.74
C ALA A 55 -0.47 8.88 13.38
N GLU A 56 0.61 9.62 13.60
CA GLU A 56 1.82 9.13 14.25
C GLU A 56 1.53 8.66 15.69
N LEU A 57 0.84 9.50 16.48
CA LEU A 57 0.46 9.15 17.85
C LEU A 57 -0.44 7.91 17.91
N LYS A 58 -1.40 7.80 16.98
CA LYS A 58 -2.27 6.61 16.87
C LYS A 58 -1.46 5.35 16.54
N VAL A 59 -0.48 5.46 15.65
CA VAL A 59 0.39 4.32 15.30
C VAL A 59 1.16 3.86 16.53
N TYR A 60 1.81 4.76 17.28
CA TYR A 60 2.53 4.38 18.49
C TYR A 60 1.63 3.76 19.55
N GLY A 61 0.43 4.31 19.77
CA GLY A 61 -0.56 3.74 20.70
C GLY A 61 -0.97 2.31 20.29
N ASN A 62 -1.27 2.12 19.02
CA ASN A 62 -1.68 0.82 18.49
C ASN A 62 -0.53 -0.20 18.54
N LEU A 63 0.70 0.20 18.20
CA LEU A 63 1.89 -0.65 18.38
C LEU A 63 2.08 -1.05 19.83
N GLY A 64 1.85 -0.12 20.77
CA GLY A 64 1.88 -0.43 22.21
C GLY A 64 0.89 -1.53 22.60
N ALA A 65 -0.34 -1.47 22.05
CA ALA A 65 -1.37 -2.49 22.30
C ALA A 65 -0.99 -3.88 21.73
N LEU A 66 -0.26 -3.93 20.60
CA LEU A 66 0.20 -5.20 20.04
C LEU A 66 1.25 -5.94 20.87
N LYS A 67 1.86 -5.27 21.85
CA LYS A 67 2.87 -5.89 22.73
C LYS A 67 2.32 -7.09 23.49
N GLN A 68 1.07 -7.03 23.93
CA GLN A 68 0.42 -8.14 24.61
C GLN A 68 0.16 -9.29 23.63
N LEU A 69 -0.40 -8.99 22.47
CA LEU A 69 -0.66 -10.00 21.44
C LEU A 69 0.63 -10.71 20.97
N LYS A 70 1.73 -9.97 20.81
CA LYS A 70 3.04 -10.56 20.47
C LYS A 70 3.58 -11.50 21.56
N ARG A 71 3.27 -11.26 22.84
CA ARG A 71 3.63 -12.18 23.94
C ARG A 71 2.81 -13.46 23.91
N GLU A 72 1.53 -13.35 23.56
CA GLU A 72 0.61 -14.49 23.44
C GLU A 72 0.86 -15.30 22.17
N LYS A 73 1.28 -14.63 21.09
CA LYS A 73 1.64 -15.20 19.81
C LYS A 73 3.09 -14.83 19.42
N PRO A 74 4.10 -15.53 19.91
CA PRO A 74 5.51 -15.22 19.65
C PRO A 74 5.87 -15.22 18.16
N ASP A 75 5.22 -16.08 17.36
CA ASP A 75 5.44 -16.22 15.92
C ASP A 75 4.74 -15.13 15.08
N LEU A 76 3.93 -14.27 15.71
CA LEU A 76 3.30 -13.12 15.04
C LEU A 76 4.37 -12.18 14.52
N ILE A 77 4.34 -11.86 13.24
CA ILE A 77 5.24 -10.86 12.66
C ILE A 77 4.53 -9.50 12.66
N ILE A 78 5.19 -8.46 13.15
CA ILE A 78 4.71 -7.09 13.17
C ILE A 78 5.62 -6.23 12.30
N ALA A 79 5.06 -5.60 11.27
CA ALA A 79 5.79 -4.70 10.39
C ALA A 79 5.22 -3.28 10.42
N VAL A 80 6.10 -2.30 10.22
CA VAL A 80 5.72 -0.89 10.05
C VAL A 80 6.37 -0.36 8.78
N CYS A 81 5.58 0.31 7.94
CA CYS A 81 6.06 0.89 6.69
C CYS A 81 5.41 2.24 6.38
N GLY A 82 5.70 2.76 5.20
CA GLY A 82 5.11 4.00 4.69
C GLY A 82 5.94 5.24 4.96
N CYS A 83 5.37 6.41 4.64
CA CYS A 83 6.09 7.70 4.65
C CYS A 83 6.69 8.05 6.02
N MET A 84 6.06 7.63 7.12
CA MET A 84 6.57 7.87 8.47
C MET A 84 7.94 7.21 8.69
N MET A 85 8.19 6.08 8.04
CA MET A 85 9.45 5.34 8.18
C MET A 85 10.62 5.98 7.43
N GLN A 86 10.37 6.97 6.57
CA GLN A 86 11.43 7.75 5.95
C GLN A 86 12.10 8.72 6.93
N ARG A 87 11.44 9.07 8.05
CA ARG A 87 12.04 9.89 9.11
C ARG A 87 12.84 9.04 10.08
N GLU A 88 14.10 9.45 10.28
CA GLU A 88 15.00 8.77 11.22
C GLU A 88 14.48 8.79 12.66
N GLU A 89 13.94 9.93 13.10
CA GLU A 89 13.40 10.09 14.46
C GLU A 89 12.25 9.09 14.72
N ALA A 90 11.35 8.90 13.76
CA ALA A 90 10.26 7.95 13.87
C ALA A 90 10.78 6.50 13.92
N ARG A 91 11.76 6.15 13.09
CA ARG A 91 12.44 4.85 13.16
C ARG A 91 13.09 4.60 14.51
N ASN A 92 13.78 5.62 15.05
CA ASN A 92 14.44 5.54 16.36
C ASN A 92 13.44 5.34 17.49
N VAL A 93 12.27 5.98 17.45
CA VAL A 93 11.21 5.74 18.43
C VAL A 93 10.72 4.29 18.37
N ILE A 94 10.49 3.76 17.16
CA ILE A 94 10.00 2.39 17.01
C ILE A 94 11.05 1.39 17.49
N THR A 95 12.28 1.50 17.04
CA THR A 95 13.36 0.56 17.39
C THR A 95 13.70 0.58 18.88
N THR A 96 13.54 1.69 19.58
CA THR A 96 13.84 1.82 21.02
C THR A 96 12.66 1.47 21.91
N LYS A 97 11.45 1.99 21.60
CA LYS A 97 10.26 1.87 22.46
C LYS A 97 9.35 0.71 22.08
N HIS A 98 9.35 0.30 20.79
CA HIS A 98 8.49 -0.75 20.25
C HIS A 98 9.31 -1.95 19.73
N ARG A 99 10.20 -2.51 20.56
CA ARG A 99 11.12 -3.60 20.20
C ARG A 99 10.45 -4.90 19.78
N HIS A 100 9.13 -4.99 19.89
CA HIS A 100 8.31 -6.09 19.40
C HIS A 100 7.92 -5.94 17.91
N VAL A 101 8.34 -4.85 17.27
CA VAL A 101 8.25 -4.69 15.82
C VAL A 101 9.41 -5.44 15.17
N ASP A 102 9.08 -6.29 14.21
CA ASP A 102 10.02 -7.22 13.58
C ASP A 102 10.61 -6.65 12.29
N ILE A 103 9.81 -5.89 11.50
CA ILE A 103 10.23 -5.39 10.20
C ILE A 103 9.87 -3.91 10.08
N ILE A 104 10.81 -3.10 9.64
CA ILE A 104 10.62 -1.68 9.34
C ILE A 104 11.13 -1.42 7.92
N PHE A 105 10.27 -0.91 7.03
CA PHE A 105 10.66 -0.61 5.66
C PHE A 105 10.02 0.68 5.15
N GLY A 106 10.65 1.30 4.15
CA GLY A 106 10.23 2.55 3.56
C GLY A 106 9.20 2.38 2.44
N THR A 107 8.83 3.52 1.82
CA THR A 107 7.91 3.55 0.67
C THR A 107 8.58 3.02 -0.62
N HIS A 108 9.89 3.14 -0.73
CA HIS A 108 10.63 2.82 -1.96
C HIS A 108 11.00 1.34 -2.09
N ASN A 109 10.85 0.55 -1.04
CA ASN A 109 11.31 -0.84 -1.02
C ASN A 109 10.22 -1.86 -0.68
N ILE A 110 8.96 -1.54 -1.01
CA ILE A 110 7.82 -2.46 -0.86
C ILE A 110 8.07 -3.79 -1.60
N HIS A 111 8.69 -3.73 -2.78
CA HIS A 111 9.06 -4.91 -3.59
C HIS A 111 10.00 -5.89 -2.87
N ARG A 112 10.75 -5.41 -1.86
CA ARG A 112 11.67 -6.24 -1.07
C ARG A 112 11.00 -6.96 0.09
N LEU A 113 9.71 -6.75 0.33
CA LEU A 113 8.99 -7.35 1.46
C LEU A 113 9.19 -8.86 1.59
N PRO A 114 9.18 -9.68 0.51
CA PRO A 114 9.48 -11.11 0.62
C PRO A 114 10.87 -11.41 1.19
N GLN A 115 11.87 -10.67 0.77
CA GLN A 115 13.25 -10.83 1.27
C GLN A 115 13.35 -10.42 2.75
N LEU A 116 12.67 -9.32 3.15
CA LEU A 116 12.67 -8.84 4.53
C LEU A 116 12.04 -9.87 5.48
N ILE A 117 10.90 -10.45 5.09
CA ILE A 117 10.23 -11.52 5.83
C ILE A 117 11.16 -12.72 5.96
N ASN A 118 11.75 -13.20 4.87
CA ASN A 118 12.66 -14.34 4.89
C ASN A 118 13.90 -14.08 5.75
N ASN A 119 14.45 -12.87 5.72
CA ASN A 119 15.59 -12.50 6.56
C ASN A 119 15.22 -12.47 8.04
N HIS A 120 14.04 -11.93 8.38
CA HIS A 120 13.54 -11.97 9.75
C HIS A 120 13.35 -13.41 10.23
N LEU A 121 12.68 -14.25 9.46
CA LEU A 121 12.43 -15.65 9.81
C LEU A 121 13.74 -16.46 10.00
N LYS A 122 14.78 -16.16 9.23
CA LYS A 122 16.09 -16.82 9.36
C LYS A 122 16.90 -16.34 10.57
N THR A 123 16.81 -15.07 10.90
CA THR A 123 17.71 -14.44 11.89
C THR A 123 17.07 -14.24 13.26
N GLY A 124 15.73 -14.17 13.32
CA GLY A 124 14.98 -13.77 14.51
C GLY A 124 15.22 -12.30 14.93
N LYS A 125 15.93 -11.52 14.11
CA LYS A 125 16.27 -10.13 14.44
C LYS A 125 15.28 -9.16 13.81
N THR A 126 15.14 -7.97 14.39
CA THR A 126 14.44 -6.85 13.75
C THR A 126 15.20 -6.45 12.48
N ILE A 127 14.47 -6.37 11.38
CA ILE A 127 14.99 -5.92 10.07
C ILE A 127 14.57 -4.48 9.85
N VAL A 128 15.52 -3.62 9.57
CA VAL A 128 15.28 -2.22 9.17
C VAL A 128 15.88 -2.02 7.80
N ASP A 129 15.03 -1.81 6.80
CA ASP A 129 15.44 -1.57 5.41
C ASP A 129 14.64 -0.39 4.87
N VAL A 130 15.23 0.79 4.89
CA VAL A 130 14.61 2.02 4.40
C VAL A 130 15.55 2.67 3.39
N LEU A 131 15.12 2.70 2.13
CA LEU A 131 15.83 3.41 1.09
C LEU A 131 15.48 4.89 1.16
N GLU A 132 16.47 5.76 1.23
CA GLU A 132 16.28 7.21 1.30
C GLU A 132 15.80 7.80 -0.03
N ASP A 133 16.29 7.26 -1.14
CA ASP A 133 15.88 7.62 -2.50
C ASP A 133 15.93 6.38 -3.39
N SER A 134 14.93 6.20 -4.23
CA SER A 134 14.95 5.19 -5.27
C SER A 134 14.63 5.85 -6.60
N ARG A 135 15.60 5.84 -7.50
CA ARG A 135 15.41 6.28 -8.88
C ARG A 135 14.73 5.22 -9.75
N GLU A 136 14.65 3.99 -9.27
CA GLU A 136 13.97 2.91 -9.96
C GLU A 136 12.51 2.82 -9.51
N ILE A 137 11.60 2.94 -10.47
CA ILE A 137 10.20 2.59 -10.28
C ILE A 137 10.07 1.10 -10.55
N VAL A 138 9.65 0.35 -9.54
CA VAL A 138 9.34 -1.07 -9.72
C VAL A 138 7.88 -1.15 -10.18
N GLU A 139 7.69 -1.36 -11.49
CA GLU A 139 6.37 -1.38 -12.13
C GLU A 139 5.66 -2.75 -12.07
N ASP A 140 6.39 -3.82 -11.82
CA ASP A 140 5.89 -5.21 -11.89
C ASP A 140 5.06 -5.66 -10.68
N ILE A 141 4.68 -4.74 -9.78
CA ILE A 141 3.87 -5.08 -8.61
C ILE A 141 2.40 -4.78 -8.93
N GLU A 142 1.63 -5.83 -9.16
CA GLU A 142 0.19 -5.70 -9.24
C GLU A 142 -0.40 -5.28 -7.89
N ALA A 143 -1.60 -4.71 -7.92
CA ALA A 143 -2.34 -4.33 -6.72
C ALA A 143 -3.52 -5.28 -6.50
N ASN A 144 -3.65 -5.79 -5.28
CA ASN A 144 -4.86 -6.48 -4.84
C ASN A 144 -5.93 -5.43 -4.54
N ARG A 145 -6.72 -5.07 -5.55
CA ARG A 145 -7.69 -3.99 -5.50
C ARG A 145 -8.77 -4.25 -4.46
N LYS A 146 -8.90 -3.34 -3.51
CA LYS A 146 -9.90 -3.45 -2.44
C LYS A 146 -11.34 -3.28 -2.94
N TYR A 147 -11.53 -2.50 -3.99
CA TYR A 147 -12.84 -2.16 -4.53
C TYR A 147 -12.98 -2.62 -5.98
N SER A 148 -14.12 -3.23 -6.32
CA SER A 148 -14.44 -3.63 -7.71
C SER A 148 -14.82 -2.46 -8.62
N TYR A 149 -15.11 -1.28 -8.05
CA TYR A 149 -15.58 -0.08 -8.77
C TYR A 149 -14.61 1.10 -8.70
N LYS A 150 -13.48 0.95 -8.02
CA LYS A 150 -12.48 2.00 -7.82
C LYS A 150 -11.08 1.40 -7.87
N ALA A 151 -10.21 2.03 -8.63
CA ALA A 151 -8.81 1.67 -8.69
C ALA A 151 -7.92 2.90 -8.54
N PHE A 152 -6.74 2.71 -7.98
CA PHE A 152 -5.67 3.70 -7.99
C PHE A 152 -4.64 3.28 -9.02
N VAL A 153 -4.13 4.24 -9.78
CA VAL A 153 -3.01 4.06 -10.71
C VAL A 153 -2.00 5.14 -10.41
N ASP A 154 -0.80 4.75 -10.01
CA ASP A 154 0.30 5.69 -9.85
C ASP A 154 0.80 6.12 -11.23
N ILE A 155 0.86 7.42 -11.47
CA ILE A 155 1.44 7.98 -12.71
C ILE A 155 2.85 8.51 -12.46
N MET A 156 3.15 8.87 -11.22
CA MET A 156 4.44 9.41 -10.81
C MET A 156 4.66 9.23 -9.31
N TYR A 157 5.91 9.25 -8.89
CA TYR A 157 6.34 9.25 -7.50
C TYR A 157 7.12 10.52 -7.18
N GLY A 158 7.07 10.96 -5.90
CA GLY A 158 7.83 12.13 -5.45
C GLY A 158 7.28 13.45 -5.98
N CYS A 159 8.06 14.54 -5.81
CA CYS A 159 7.72 15.88 -6.29
C CYS A 159 8.94 16.80 -6.24
N ASN A 160 9.11 17.66 -7.26
CA ASN A 160 10.21 18.62 -7.35
C ASN A 160 9.82 20.06 -6.93
N ASN A 161 8.58 20.31 -6.50
CA ASN A 161 8.12 21.67 -6.22
C ASN A 161 8.65 22.24 -4.89
N PHE A 162 9.01 21.39 -3.92
CA PHE A 162 9.54 21.79 -2.62
C PHE A 162 8.76 22.93 -1.95
N CYS A 163 7.42 22.90 -2.00
CA CYS A 163 6.58 23.88 -1.30
C CYS A 163 6.90 23.86 0.19
N THR A 164 6.91 25.04 0.83
CA THR A 164 7.40 25.24 2.21
C THR A 164 6.68 24.39 3.27
N TYR A 165 5.45 23.97 3.02
CA TYR A 165 4.63 23.14 3.91
C TYR A 165 4.58 21.67 3.52
N CYS A 166 5.24 21.28 2.42
CA CYS A 166 5.07 19.96 1.84
C CYS A 166 6.21 19.01 2.21
N ILE A 167 5.85 17.85 2.77
CA ILE A 167 6.80 16.82 3.18
C ILE A 167 7.12 15.81 2.05
N VAL A 168 6.34 15.82 0.94
CA VAL A 168 6.44 14.80 -0.11
C VAL A 168 7.86 14.67 -0.70
N PRO A 169 8.57 15.76 -1.08
CA PRO A 169 9.93 15.64 -1.60
C PRO A 169 10.92 14.94 -0.65
N TYR A 170 10.67 15.04 0.65
CA TYR A 170 11.54 14.48 1.70
C TYR A 170 11.19 13.03 2.09
N THR A 171 10.01 12.57 1.72
CA THR A 171 9.54 11.23 2.10
C THR A 171 9.30 10.29 0.93
N ARG A 172 8.98 10.86 -0.24
CA ARG A 172 8.79 10.11 -1.48
C ARG A 172 9.81 10.47 -2.57
N GLY A 173 10.78 11.31 -2.20
CA GLY A 173 11.89 11.69 -3.07
C GLY A 173 11.52 12.70 -4.15
N ARG A 174 12.41 12.86 -5.10
CA ARG A 174 12.20 13.68 -6.28
C ARG A 174 11.22 13.04 -7.22
N GLU A 175 10.65 13.89 -8.08
CA GLU A 175 9.74 13.44 -9.12
C GLU A 175 10.40 12.39 -10.03
N ASN A 176 9.69 11.29 -10.17
CA ASN A 176 10.02 10.20 -11.07
C ASN A 176 8.70 9.69 -11.68
N SER A 177 8.50 9.95 -12.97
CA SER A 177 7.28 9.59 -13.70
C SER A 177 7.42 8.20 -14.30
N ARG A 178 6.30 7.48 -14.33
CA ARG A 178 6.22 6.19 -15.04
C ARG A 178 6.14 6.42 -16.55
N GLU A 179 6.51 5.39 -17.30
CA GLU A 179 6.32 5.41 -18.75
C GLU A 179 4.83 5.44 -19.10
N PRO A 180 4.39 6.34 -20.01
CA PRO A 180 2.98 6.49 -20.38
C PRO A 180 2.35 5.18 -20.85
N GLU A 181 3.08 4.39 -21.62
CA GLU A 181 2.62 3.10 -22.15
C GLU A 181 2.24 2.13 -21.03
N ASN A 182 3.08 2.03 -19.98
CA ASN A 182 2.83 1.16 -18.82
C ASN A 182 1.60 1.61 -18.03
N ILE A 183 1.38 2.94 -17.92
CA ILE A 183 0.19 3.51 -17.28
C ILE A 183 -1.07 3.14 -18.05
N ILE A 184 -1.03 3.30 -19.38
CA ILE A 184 -2.16 3.01 -20.27
C ILE A 184 -2.50 1.51 -20.21
N ASP A 185 -1.50 0.64 -20.30
CA ASP A 185 -1.69 -0.81 -20.26
C ASP A 185 -2.30 -1.25 -18.91
N GLU A 186 -1.86 -0.64 -17.80
CA GLU A 186 -2.46 -0.89 -16.47
C GLU A 186 -3.94 -0.46 -16.45
N ILE A 187 -4.27 0.74 -16.95
CA ILE A 187 -5.65 1.26 -16.99
C ILE A 187 -6.54 0.34 -17.84
N ILE A 188 -6.08 -0.07 -19.02
CA ILE A 188 -6.81 -0.99 -19.91
C ILE A 188 -7.05 -2.33 -19.21
N GLY A 189 -6.04 -2.87 -18.55
CA GLY A 189 -6.16 -4.10 -17.77
C GLY A 189 -7.19 -4.03 -16.65
N ILE A 190 -7.21 -2.89 -15.93
CA ILE A 190 -8.21 -2.63 -14.88
C ILE A 190 -9.61 -2.51 -15.48
N ALA A 191 -9.78 -1.76 -16.56
CA ALA A 191 -11.07 -1.58 -17.21
C ALA A 191 -11.65 -2.91 -17.71
N LYS A 192 -10.81 -3.77 -18.32
CA LYS A 192 -11.21 -5.13 -18.73
C LYS A 192 -11.69 -5.96 -17.53
N LYS A 193 -10.94 -5.98 -16.42
CA LYS A 193 -11.33 -6.73 -15.21
C LYS A 193 -12.66 -6.23 -14.62
N ILE A 194 -12.85 -4.91 -14.52
CA ILE A 194 -14.09 -4.30 -14.00
C ILE A 194 -15.28 -4.65 -14.88
N ARG A 195 -15.11 -4.60 -16.22
CA ARG A 195 -16.16 -5.00 -17.17
C ARG A 195 -16.53 -6.47 -17.01
N ASP A 196 -15.55 -7.36 -17.01
CA ASP A 196 -15.78 -8.82 -16.94
C ASP A 196 -16.43 -9.21 -15.60
N GLU A 197 -16.05 -8.56 -14.49
CA GLU A 197 -16.72 -8.73 -13.19
C GLU A 197 -18.13 -8.13 -13.17
N GLY A 198 -18.35 -7.00 -13.86
CA GLY A 198 -19.64 -6.33 -13.98
C GLY A 198 -20.65 -7.14 -14.78
N GLU A 199 -20.23 -7.80 -15.87
CA GLU A 199 -21.07 -8.70 -16.64
C GLU A 199 -21.51 -9.95 -15.82
N ASN A 200 -20.66 -10.41 -14.89
CA ASN A 200 -20.97 -11.52 -14.00
C ASN A 200 -21.85 -11.13 -12.79
N ARG A 201 -21.93 -9.84 -12.47
CA ARG A 201 -22.79 -9.31 -11.41
C ARG A 201 -23.87 -8.42 -12.03
N ARG A 202 -25.12 -8.89 -12.15
CA ARG A 202 -26.27 -8.02 -12.41
C ARG A 202 -26.37 -7.03 -11.26
N ILE A 203 -25.81 -5.82 -11.43
CA ILE A 203 -25.88 -4.77 -10.41
C ILE A 203 -27.26 -4.12 -10.48
N GLU A 204 -28.18 -4.54 -9.62
CA GLU A 204 -29.50 -3.92 -9.43
C GLU A 204 -29.47 -2.70 -8.49
N ARG A 205 -28.31 -2.10 -8.19
CA ARG A 205 -28.24 -0.96 -7.26
C ARG A 205 -27.61 0.27 -7.88
N LYS A 206 -28.43 1.32 -8.07
CA LYS A 206 -27.94 2.67 -8.32
C LYS A 206 -27.13 3.16 -7.12
N PRO A 207 -25.94 3.76 -7.30
CA PRO A 207 -25.15 4.33 -6.22
C PRO A 207 -25.93 5.49 -5.56
N LYS A 208 -25.95 5.51 -4.23
CA LYS A 208 -26.75 6.42 -3.41
C LYS A 208 -26.08 7.77 -3.11
N TYR A 209 -24.81 7.95 -3.47
CA TYR A 209 -24.05 9.17 -3.21
C TYR A 209 -23.13 9.53 -4.37
N TYR A 210 -23.30 10.74 -4.89
CA TYR A 210 -22.33 11.40 -5.78
C TYR A 210 -21.26 12.07 -4.95
N CYS A 211 -19.98 11.82 -5.26
CA CYS A 211 -18.87 12.62 -4.77
C CYS A 211 -18.46 13.58 -5.90
N GLU A 212 -18.46 14.87 -5.62
CA GLU A 212 -18.14 15.94 -6.61
C GLU A 212 -16.64 16.08 -6.94
N THR A 213 -15.82 15.12 -6.57
CA THR A 213 -14.44 15.10 -7.08
C THR A 213 -14.41 14.47 -8.48
N PRO A 214 -13.56 14.95 -9.41
CA PRO A 214 -13.43 14.37 -10.74
C PRO A 214 -12.76 13.01 -10.67
N THR A 215 -13.47 12.02 -10.18
CA THR A 215 -13.16 10.61 -10.35
C THR A 215 -13.82 10.18 -11.65
N ILE A 216 -13.03 9.66 -12.58
CA ILE A 216 -13.58 9.02 -13.78
C ILE A 216 -14.48 7.89 -13.28
N ASN A 217 -15.80 8.07 -13.46
CA ASN A 217 -16.77 7.04 -13.11
C ASN A 217 -16.74 5.97 -14.20
N LEU A 218 -15.86 4.99 -14.05
CA LEU A 218 -15.67 3.91 -15.01
C LEU A 218 -16.92 3.05 -15.23
N MET A 219 -17.94 3.17 -14.37
CA MET A 219 -19.21 2.42 -14.50
C MET A 219 -20.26 3.12 -15.36
N GLU A 220 -20.18 4.45 -15.53
CA GLU A 220 -21.08 5.22 -16.40
C GLU A 220 -20.46 5.55 -17.75
N ALA A 221 -19.13 5.46 -17.87
CA ALA A 221 -18.47 5.52 -19.15
C ALA A 221 -18.80 4.21 -19.89
N GLU A 222 -19.79 4.25 -20.78
CA GLU A 222 -19.81 3.34 -21.92
C GLU A 222 -18.51 3.61 -22.69
N PHE A 223 -17.44 2.86 -22.36
CA PHE A 223 -16.21 2.90 -23.12
C PHE A 223 -16.50 2.34 -24.50
N LYS A 224 -17.00 3.22 -25.40
CA LYS A 224 -17.14 2.94 -26.83
C LYS A 224 -15.81 3.08 -27.57
N LEU A 225 -14.76 3.52 -26.85
CA LEU A 225 -13.44 3.70 -27.43
C LEU A 225 -12.74 2.35 -27.56
N THR A 226 -12.28 2.08 -28.77
CA THR A 226 -11.34 1.00 -29.03
C THR A 226 -9.99 1.32 -28.36
N GLU A 227 -9.15 0.31 -28.17
CA GLU A 227 -7.80 0.47 -27.62
C GLU A 227 -6.95 1.48 -28.42
N GLU A 228 -7.18 1.58 -29.73
CA GLU A 228 -6.53 2.52 -30.64
C GLU A 228 -7.03 3.96 -30.42
N GLU A 229 -8.33 4.15 -30.30
CA GLU A 229 -8.94 5.46 -30.05
C GLU A 229 -8.57 6.03 -28.68
N PHE A 230 -8.36 5.18 -27.66
CA PHE A 230 -7.90 5.62 -26.35
C PHE A 230 -6.43 6.06 -26.37
N LYS A 231 -5.59 5.40 -27.20
CA LYS A 231 -4.19 5.80 -27.41
C LYS A 231 -4.03 7.08 -28.20
N GLU A 232 -5.00 7.43 -29.05
CA GLU A 232 -5.00 8.70 -29.81
C GLU A 232 -5.45 9.92 -28.97
N LEU A 233 -6.10 9.69 -27.82
CA LEU A 233 -6.61 10.76 -26.94
C LEU A 233 -5.61 11.20 -25.85
N LEU A 234 -4.50 10.50 -25.69
CA LEU A 234 -3.42 10.77 -24.73
C LEU A 234 -2.16 11.23 -25.43
#